data_ade40c78760d0cbaac7f76028f0b86a9
#
_entry.id   ade40c78760d0cbaac7f76028f0b86a9
#
_cell.length_a   1.000
_cell.length_b   1.000
_cell.length_c   1.000
_cell.angle_alpha   90.00
_cell.angle_beta   90.00
_cell.angle_gamma   90.00
#
_symmetry.space_group_name_H-M   'P 1'
#
loop_
_entity.id
_entity.type
_entity.pdbx_description
1 polymer ?
#
loop_
_entity_poly.entity_id
_entity_poly.type
_entity_poly.pdbx_seq_one_letter_code
_entity_poly.pdbx_strand_id
1 'polypeptide(L)'
;MPSDVKVTSNLKGLEQLQKNLKTKLVAKLGIFASDNSRDDGGKTNAEIGARHEFGVLSEGLPRRSFLKDPIEIKRKELLETANKVIKANIAKEGGAEKIFELIGIAGEAIVQEAFESGGFGTWKELTDFTVNKKGGSSQILIDSSQLRKAVISKVEKGE
;
A
#
# COMPACT_ATOMS: atom_id res chain seq x y z
N MET A 1 8.46 52.06 28.69
CA MET A 1 9.14 50.80 28.90
C MET A 1 8.94 49.94 27.70
N PRO A 2 9.96 49.65 26.89
CA PRO A 2 9.76 48.66 25.78
C PRO A 2 9.64 47.29 26.40
N SER A 3 8.59 46.57 26.03
CA SER A 3 8.36 45.19 26.40
C SER A 3 9.37 44.28 25.68
N ASP A 4 10.24 43.60 26.47
CA ASP A 4 11.17 42.61 25.93
C ASP A 4 10.41 41.46 25.28
N VAL A 5 10.43 41.40 23.96
CA VAL A 5 9.94 40.28 23.19
C VAL A 5 10.96 39.14 23.34
N LYS A 6 10.67 38.15 24.18
CA LYS A 6 11.43 36.91 24.23
C LYS A 6 11.17 36.07 22.97
N VAL A 7 12.10 36.12 22.04
CA VAL A 7 12.11 35.20 20.89
C VAL A 7 12.71 33.87 21.36
N THR A 8 11.87 32.89 21.66
CA THR A 8 12.30 31.50 21.89
C THR A 8 12.39 30.78 20.56
N SER A 9 13.60 30.65 20.00
CA SER A 9 13.84 29.87 18.78
C SER A 9 13.94 28.38 19.13
N ASN A 10 13.08 27.53 18.56
CA ASN A 10 13.20 26.08 18.68
C ASN A 10 14.20 25.54 17.64
N LEU A 11 15.50 25.77 17.87
CA LEU A 11 16.59 25.35 16.98
C LEU A 11 16.60 23.83 16.78
N LYS A 12 16.31 23.04 17.82
CA LYS A 12 16.24 21.58 17.70
C LYS A 12 15.19 21.09 16.70
N GLY A 13 14.03 21.73 16.66
CA GLY A 13 12.98 21.43 15.68
C GLY A 13 13.41 21.74 14.26
N LEU A 14 14.16 22.84 14.04
CA LEU A 14 14.70 23.17 12.72
C LEU A 14 15.79 22.22 12.26
N GLU A 15 16.70 21.83 13.15
CA GLU A 15 17.73 20.81 12.86
C GLU A 15 17.10 19.47 12.49
N GLN A 16 16.07 19.03 13.23
CA GLN A 16 15.38 17.78 12.96
C GLN A 16 14.61 17.83 11.63
N LEU A 17 13.92 18.94 11.35
CA LEU A 17 13.27 19.17 10.06
C LEU A 17 14.28 19.07 8.91
N GLN A 18 15.44 19.74 9.01
CA GLN A 18 16.48 19.70 8.02
C GLN A 18 17.04 18.28 7.82
N LYS A 19 17.23 17.53 8.90
CA LYS A 19 17.67 16.12 8.85
C LYS A 19 16.63 15.25 8.10
N ASN A 20 15.35 15.36 8.46
CA ASN A 20 14.28 14.59 7.84
C ASN A 20 14.13 14.91 6.34
N LEU A 21 14.25 16.18 5.94
CA LEU A 21 14.19 16.62 4.53
C LEU A 21 15.37 16.09 3.69
N LYS A 22 16.52 15.80 4.31
CA LYS A 22 17.69 15.23 3.62
C LYS A 22 17.66 13.71 3.56
N THR A 23 16.79 13.06 4.32
CA THR A 23 16.70 11.60 4.36
C THR A 23 16.03 11.08 3.09
N LYS A 24 16.77 10.29 2.32
CA LYS A 24 16.21 9.64 1.12
C LYS A 24 15.59 8.31 1.52
N LEU A 25 14.27 8.19 1.41
CA LEU A 25 13.51 6.99 1.68
C LEU A 25 12.51 6.72 0.57
N VAL A 26 12.15 5.45 0.42
CA VAL A 26 11.11 4.99 -0.49
C VAL A 26 10.19 4.03 0.26
N ALA A 27 8.89 4.27 0.22
CA ALA A 27 7.91 3.27 0.63
C ALA A 27 7.52 2.42 -0.59
N LYS A 28 7.74 1.12 -0.49
CA LYS A 28 7.35 0.14 -1.52
C LYS A 28 6.13 -0.62 -1.02
N LEU A 29 5.15 -0.82 -1.89
CA LEU A 29 3.94 -1.60 -1.62
C LEU A 29 3.88 -2.76 -2.60
N GLY A 30 3.69 -3.98 -2.11
CA GLY A 30 3.64 -5.16 -2.98
C GLY A 30 3.84 -6.47 -2.25
N ILE A 31 4.21 -7.50 -3.01
CA ILE A 31 4.55 -8.83 -2.49
C ILE A 31 6.06 -8.98 -2.52
N PHE A 32 6.66 -9.13 -1.35
CA PHE A 32 8.12 -9.25 -1.21
C PHE A 32 8.54 -10.72 -1.11
N ALA A 33 9.82 -11.00 -1.36
CA ALA A 33 10.35 -12.36 -1.35
C ALA A 33 10.12 -13.10 -0.01
N SER A 34 10.15 -12.37 1.11
CA SER A 34 9.86 -12.92 2.45
C SER A 34 8.41 -13.42 2.63
N ASP A 35 7.48 -12.90 1.82
CA ASP A 35 6.03 -13.12 1.97
C ASP A 35 5.44 -13.83 0.73
N ASN A 36 6.33 -14.47 -0.06
CA ASN A 36 6.01 -15.02 -1.36
C ASN A 36 5.59 -16.50 -1.33
N SER A 37 5.91 -17.23 -0.27
CA SER A 37 5.56 -18.65 -0.13
C SER A 37 4.05 -18.87 0.04
N ARG A 38 3.59 -20.07 -0.37
CA ARG A 38 2.21 -20.50 -0.18
C ARG A 38 2.18 -21.91 0.45
N ASP A 39 1.15 -22.16 1.23
CA ASP A 39 0.98 -23.41 1.95
C ASP A 39 0.61 -24.59 1.03
N ASP A 40 0.10 -24.29 -0.18
CA ASP A 40 -0.34 -25.30 -1.15
C ASP A 40 0.78 -25.87 -2.04
N GLY A 41 2.02 -25.36 -1.90
CA GLY A 41 3.18 -25.82 -2.65
C GLY A 41 3.13 -25.52 -4.15
N GLY A 42 2.14 -24.73 -4.60
CA GLY A 42 1.95 -24.35 -5.99
C GLY A 42 2.72 -23.09 -6.40
N LYS A 43 2.07 -22.26 -7.23
CA LYS A 43 2.64 -20.96 -7.63
C LYS A 43 2.78 -20.04 -6.44
N THR A 44 3.82 -19.22 -6.45
CA THR A 44 4.07 -18.22 -5.41
C THR A 44 3.00 -17.10 -5.40
N ASN A 45 2.88 -16.37 -4.29
CA ASN A 45 1.97 -15.23 -4.22
C ASN A 45 2.29 -14.16 -5.27
N ALA A 46 3.57 -13.91 -5.57
CA ALA A 46 3.98 -12.97 -6.61
C ALA A 46 3.56 -13.42 -8.03
N GLU A 47 3.71 -14.71 -8.35
CA GLU A 47 3.27 -15.26 -9.64
C GLU A 47 1.74 -15.17 -9.81
N ILE A 48 0.99 -15.53 -8.77
CA ILE A 48 -0.47 -15.41 -8.78
C ILE A 48 -0.88 -13.94 -8.84
N GLY A 49 -0.23 -13.09 -8.04
CA GLY A 49 -0.47 -11.65 -8.03
C GLY A 49 -0.24 -11.03 -9.40
N ALA A 50 0.90 -11.31 -10.05
CA ALA A 50 1.20 -10.80 -11.38
C ALA A 50 0.16 -11.23 -12.42
N ARG A 51 -0.28 -12.49 -12.38
CA ARG A 51 -1.33 -13.01 -13.28
C ARG A 51 -2.65 -12.26 -13.14
N HIS A 52 -3.05 -11.91 -11.93
CA HIS A 52 -4.27 -11.13 -11.69
C HIS A 52 -4.08 -9.64 -11.97
N GLU A 53 -2.95 -9.08 -11.60
CA GLU A 53 -2.63 -7.67 -11.85
C GLU A 53 -2.67 -7.32 -13.34
N PHE A 54 -2.13 -8.21 -14.20
CA PHE A 54 -2.01 -7.99 -15.64
C PHE A 54 -3.02 -8.76 -16.47
N GLY A 55 -3.62 -9.82 -15.92
CA GLY A 55 -4.43 -10.79 -16.69
C GLY A 55 -3.56 -11.73 -17.50
N VAL A 56 -4.16 -12.82 -18.01
CA VAL A 56 -3.51 -13.78 -18.91
C VAL A 56 -4.50 -14.14 -20.02
N LEU A 57 -4.43 -13.42 -21.13
CA LEU A 57 -5.37 -13.55 -22.24
C LEU A 57 -5.40 -14.97 -22.83
N SER A 58 -4.24 -15.62 -22.96
CA SER A 58 -4.13 -16.99 -23.47
C SER A 58 -4.85 -18.04 -22.61
N GLU A 59 -5.10 -17.73 -21.35
CA GLU A 59 -5.79 -18.60 -20.39
C GLU A 59 -7.21 -18.11 -20.07
N GLY A 60 -7.67 -17.04 -20.72
CA GLY A 60 -8.97 -16.44 -20.45
C GLY A 60 -9.07 -15.80 -19.05
N LEU A 61 -7.93 -15.57 -18.38
CA LEU A 61 -7.89 -14.94 -17.05
C LEU A 61 -8.01 -13.42 -17.21
N PRO A 62 -9.13 -12.81 -16.77
CA PRO A 62 -9.30 -11.36 -16.88
C PRO A 62 -8.35 -10.63 -15.92
N ARG A 63 -7.95 -9.43 -16.35
CA ARG A 63 -7.20 -8.51 -15.49
C ARG A 63 -8.06 -8.08 -14.31
N ARG A 64 -7.49 -8.17 -13.10
CA ARG A 64 -8.06 -7.72 -11.85
C ARG A 64 -6.94 -7.05 -11.04
N SER A 65 -6.59 -5.84 -11.45
CA SER A 65 -5.52 -5.08 -10.78
C SER A 65 -5.91 -4.79 -9.34
N PHE A 66 -5.11 -5.26 -8.42
CA PHE A 66 -5.31 -5.06 -6.98
C PHE A 66 -4.25 -4.13 -6.36
N LEU A 67 -3.19 -3.81 -7.10
CA LEU A 67 -2.14 -2.88 -6.67
C LEU A 67 -2.26 -1.53 -7.39
N LYS A 68 -2.09 -1.51 -8.70
CA LYS A 68 -1.99 -0.26 -9.46
C LYS A 68 -3.29 0.51 -9.50
N ASP A 69 -4.36 -0.12 -10.01
CA ASP A 69 -5.62 0.60 -10.24
C ASP A 69 -6.26 1.11 -8.93
N PRO A 70 -6.29 0.35 -7.81
CA PRO A 70 -6.76 0.85 -6.54
C PRO A 70 -6.03 2.10 -6.05
N ILE A 71 -4.71 2.12 -6.13
CA ILE A 71 -3.91 3.29 -5.74
C ILE A 71 -4.21 4.50 -6.64
N GLU A 72 -4.39 4.29 -7.95
CA GLU A 72 -4.77 5.39 -8.86
C GLU A 72 -6.20 5.89 -8.58
N ILE A 73 -7.15 5.00 -8.34
CA ILE A 73 -8.55 5.37 -8.01
C ILE A 73 -8.57 6.20 -6.72
N LYS A 74 -7.82 5.78 -5.69
CA LYS A 74 -7.76 6.45 -4.38
C LYS A 74 -6.62 7.47 -4.25
N ARG A 75 -5.98 7.84 -5.35
CA ARG A 75 -4.81 8.73 -5.35
C ARG A 75 -5.01 10.03 -4.58
N LYS A 76 -6.17 10.67 -4.75
CA LYS A 76 -6.47 11.92 -4.05
C LYS A 76 -6.52 11.72 -2.54
N GLU A 77 -7.20 10.68 -2.09
CA GLU A 77 -7.32 10.31 -0.67
C GLU A 77 -5.96 9.98 -0.05
N LEU A 78 -5.14 9.21 -0.78
CA LEU A 78 -3.78 8.87 -0.35
C LEU A 78 -2.91 10.14 -0.22
N LEU A 79 -2.97 11.08 -1.16
CA LEU A 79 -2.25 12.34 -1.10
C LEU A 79 -2.70 13.24 0.05
N GLU A 80 -4.01 13.30 0.34
CA GLU A 80 -4.54 14.03 1.48
C GLU A 80 -4.03 13.42 2.81
N THR A 81 -4.02 12.09 2.91
CA THR A 81 -3.46 11.36 4.05
C THR A 81 -1.96 11.63 4.19
N ALA A 82 -1.21 11.54 3.10
CA ALA A 82 0.23 11.85 3.08
C ALA A 82 0.51 13.27 3.58
N ASN A 83 -0.25 14.27 3.13
CA ASN A 83 -0.10 15.65 3.58
C ASN A 83 -0.35 15.81 5.10
N LYS A 84 -1.36 15.13 5.66
CA LYS A 84 -1.63 15.14 7.11
C LYS A 84 -0.48 14.50 7.89
N VAL A 85 0.00 13.35 7.42
CA VAL A 85 1.10 12.59 8.03
C VAL A 85 2.40 13.41 8.01
N ILE A 86 2.74 14.04 6.88
CA ILE A 86 3.91 14.90 6.74
C ILE A 86 3.84 16.06 7.73
N LYS A 87 2.76 16.82 7.75
CA LYS A 87 2.59 17.96 8.67
C LYS A 87 2.73 17.56 10.14
N ALA A 88 2.24 16.37 10.50
CA ALA A 88 2.27 15.88 11.88
C ALA A 88 3.64 15.37 12.33
N ASN A 89 4.53 14.97 11.42
CA ASN A 89 5.74 14.23 11.78
C ASN A 89 7.05 14.84 11.28
N ILE A 90 7.05 15.71 10.27
CA ILE A 90 8.27 16.14 9.57
C ILE A 90 9.30 16.83 10.49
N ALA A 91 8.86 17.48 11.56
CA ALA A 91 9.74 18.14 12.52
C ALA A 91 10.08 17.26 13.76
N LYS A 92 9.63 16.00 13.78
CA LYS A 92 9.90 15.07 14.88
C LYS A 92 11.15 14.23 14.62
N GLU A 93 11.76 13.72 15.69
CA GLU A 93 12.82 12.73 15.59
C GLU A 93 12.30 11.46 14.93
N GLY A 94 13.07 10.89 13.96
CA GLY A 94 12.62 9.76 13.15
C GLY A 94 11.40 10.06 12.26
N GLY A 95 11.09 11.35 12.07
CA GLY A 95 9.87 11.76 11.35
C GLY A 95 9.84 11.32 9.90
N ALA A 96 10.99 11.25 9.22
CA ALA A 96 11.06 10.78 7.84
C ALA A 96 10.60 9.32 7.73
N GLU A 97 11.20 8.42 8.49
CA GLU A 97 10.83 7.00 8.51
C GLU A 97 9.34 6.82 8.85
N LYS A 98 8.89 7.53 9.89
CA LYS A 98 7.49 7.45 10.33
C LYS A 98 6.50 7.92 9.26
N ILE A 99 6.85 8.95 8.49
CA ILE A 99 6.03 9.44 7.36
C ILE A 99 5.88 8.34 6.31
N PHE A 100 6.98 7.73 5.87
CA PHE A 100 6.94 6.70 4.83
C PHE A 100 6.24 5.42 5.29
N GLU A 101 6.42 4.99 6.57
CA GLU A 101 5.66 3.89 7.17
C GLU A 101 4.15 4.14 7.13
N LEU A 102 3.70 5.31 7.61
CA LEU A 102 2.28 5.61 7.66
C LEU A 102 1.65 5.77 6.28
N ILE A 103 2.38 6.29 5.29
CA ILE A 103 1.93 6.33 3.90
C ILE A 103 1.84 4.91 3.32
N GLY A 104 2.81 4.05 3.62
CA GLY A 104 2.79 2.64 3.24
C GLY A 104 1.56 1.91 3.81
N ILE A 105 1.27 2.07 5.09
CA ILE A 105 0.08 1.50 5.76
C ILE A 105 -1.21 2.02 5.10
N ALA A 106 -1.27 3.31 4.75
CA ALA A 106 -2.44 3.86 4.02
C ALA A 106 -2.61 3.20 2.64
N GLY A 107 -1.51 2.93 1.94
CA GLY A 107 -1.52 2.17 0.68
C GLY A 107 -2.00 0.74 0.86
N GLU A 108 -1.55 0.04 1.91
CA GLU A 108 -2.04 -1.30 2.25
C GLU A 108 -3.56 -1.29 2.49
N ALA A 109 -4.07 -0.32 3.24
CA ALA A 109 -5.50 -0.19 3.52
C ALA A 109 -6.32 -0.05 2.24
N ILE A 110 -5.86 0.74 1.27
CA ILE A 110 -6.51 0.89 -0.04
C ILE A 110 -6.54 -0.44 -0.80
N VAL A 111 -5.45 -1.20 -0.77
CA VAL A 111 -5.40 -2.53 -1.41
C VAL A 111 -6.35 -3.50 -0.71
N GLN A 112 -6.40 -3.49 0.63
CA GLN A 112 -7.34 -4.33 1.38
C GLN A 112 -8.80 -4.00 1.03
N GLU A 113 -9.15 -2.71 0.92
CA GLU A 113 -10.47 -2.25 0.50
C GLU A 113 -10.80 -2.70 -0.94
N ALA A 114 -9.81 -2.70 -1.84
CA ALA A 114 -10.00 -3.21 -3.20
C ALA A 114 -10.35 -4.69 -3.23
N PHE A 115 -9.72 -5.53 -2.39
CA PHE A 115 -10.09 -6.94 -2.26
C PHE A 115 -11.52 -7.12 -1.74
N GLU A 116 -11.98 -6.27 -0.84
CA GLU A 116 -13.33 -6.34 -0.26
C GLU A 116 -14.40 -5.84 -1.22
N SER A 117 -14.10 -4.79 -1.98
CA SER A 117 -15.05 -4.13 -2.89
C SER A 117 -15.02 -4.68 -4.33
N GLY A 118 -14.22 -5.72 -4.63
CA GLY A 118 -14.04 -6.19 -6.00
C GLY A 118 -13.38 -5.14 -6.90
N GLY A 119 -12.31 -4.50 -6.40
CA GLY A 119 -11.57 -3.45 -7.11
C GLY A 119 -12.39 -2.17 -7.28
N PHE A 120 -13.14 -1.79 -6.25
CA PHE A 120 -14.09 -0.67 -6.32
C PHE A 120 -15.14 -0.84 -7.44
N GLY A 121 -15.59 -2.09 -7.65
CA GLY A 121 -16.57 -2.43 -8.68
C GLY A 121 -16.00 -2.55 -10.11
N THR A 122 -14.68 -2.51 -10.28
CA THR A 122 -14.04 -2.59 -11.60
C THR A 122 -13.68 -4.01 -12.04
N TRP A 123 -13.60 -4.97 -11.10
CA TRP A 123 -13.19 -6.33 -11.43
C TRP A 123 -14.33 -7.11 -12.09
N LYS A 124 -13.97 -7.82 -13.17
CA LYS A 124 -14.89 -8.73 -13.84
C LYS A 124 -15.33 -9.82 -12.87
N GLU A 125 -16.64 -10.07 -12.80
CA GLU A 125 -17.24 -11.12 -11.98
C GLU A 125 -16.66 -12.51 -12.26
N LEU A 126 -16.82 -13.40 -11.31
CA LEU A 126 -16.47 -14.81 -11.49
C LEU A 126 -17.51 -15.50 -12.38
N THR A 127 -17.05 -16.47 -13.18
CA THR A 127 -17.98 -17.36 -13.90
C THR A 127 -18.63 -18.34 -12.93
N ASP A 128 -19.82 -18.84 -13.24
CA ASP A 128 -20.54 -19.85 -12.45
C ASP A 128 -19.66 -21.06 -12.16
N PHE A 129 -18.86 -21.50 -13.14
CA PHE A 129 -17.89 -22.58 -12.96
C PHE A 129 -16.88 -22.28 -11.85
N THR A 130 -16.35 -21.06 -11.80
CA THR A 130 -15.39 -20.65 -10.77
C THR A 130 -16.06 -20.52 -9.39
N VAL A 131 -17.27 -19.98 -9.33
CA VAL A 131 -18.06 -19.89 -8.09
C VAL A 131 -18.32 -21.29 -7.53
N ASN A 132 -18.76 -22.23 -8.36
CA ASN A 132 -19.02 -23.62 -7.94
C ASN A 132 -17.73 -24.29 -7.44
N LYS A 133 -16.60 -24.13 -8.13
CA LYS A 133 -15.30 -24.66 -7.70
C LYS A 133 -14.84 -24.10 -6.36
N LYS A 134 -15.23 -22.87 -6.01
CA LYS A 134 -14.95 -22.20 -4.74
C LYS A 134 -16.00 -22.50 -3.64
N GLY A 135 -16.80 -23.54 -3.79
CA GLY A 135 -17.82 -23.91 -2.81
C GLY A 135 -18.95 -22.89 -2.67
N GLY A 136 -19.27 -22.16 -3.75
CA GLY A 136 -20.33 -21.15 -3.79
C GLY A 136 -19.87 -19.73 -3.44
N SER A 137 -18.59 -19.51 -3.13
CA SER A 137 -18.06 -18.16 -2.85
C SER A 137 -17.95 -17.34 -4.12
N SER A 138 -18.62 -16.18 -4.15
CA SER A 138 -18.53 -15.18 -5.21
C SER A 138 -17.41 -14.16 -5.00
N GLN A 139 -16.69 -14.21 -3.88
CA GLN A 139 -15.61 -13.26 -3.59
C GLN A 139 -14.45 -13.40 -4.56
N ILE A 140 -14.13 -12.30 -5.24
CA ILE A 140 -13.07 -12.24 -6.24
C ILE A 140 -11.71 -12.17 -5.55
N LEU A 141 -10.72 -12.95 -6.01
CA LEU A 141 -9.34 -13.01 -5.49
C LEU A 141 -9.22 -13.43 -4.00
N ILE A 142 -10.31 -13.75 -3.33
CA ILE A 142 -10.29 -14.26 -1.97
C ILE A 142 -10.64 -15.76 -2.04
N ASP A 143 -9.62 -16.59 -1.94
CA ASP A 143 -9.75 -18.04 -1.78
C ASP A 143 -9.25 -18.45 -0.39
N SER A 144 -7.93 -18.54 -0.21
CA SER A 144 -7.31 -18.79 1.11
C SER A 144 -6.88 -17.51 1.82
N SER A 145 -7.14 -16.33 1.26
CA SER A 145 -6.66 -15.00 1.70
C SER A 145 -5.12 -14.85 1.70
N GLN A 146 -4.37 -15.83 1.20
CA GLN A 146 -2.91 -15.79 1.21
C GLN A 146 -2.38 -14.65 0.35
N LEU A 147 -2.91 -14.47 -0.88
CA LEU A 147 -2.53 -13.36 -1.76
C LEU A 147 -2.78 -12.01 -1.10
N ARG A 148 -3.95 -11.82 -0.51
CA ARG A 148 -4.32 -10.59 0.18
C ARG A 148 -3.37 -10.26 1.34
N LYS A 149 -3.02 -11.26 2.15
CA LYS A 149 -2.11 -11.12 3.29
C LYS A 149 -0.66 -10.91 2.89
N ALA A 150 -0.26 -11.35 1.68
CA ALA A 150 1.09 -11.18 1.18
C ALA A 150 1.39 -9.76 0.68
N VAL A 151 0.37 -8.90 0.54
CA VAL A 151 0.56 -7.49 0.14
C VAL A 151 0.87 -6.66 1.37
N ILE A 152 2.09 -6.21 1.46
CA ILE A 152 2.59 -5.38 2.57
C ILE A 152 3.38 -4.18 2.03
N SER A 153 3.64 -3.21 2.89
CA SER A 153 4.55 -2.10 2.61
C SER A 153 5.87 -2.25 3.35
N LYS A 154 6.95 -1.75 2.74
CA LYS A 154 8.29 -1.68 3.35
C LYS A 154 8.90 -0.33 3.05
N VAL A 155 9.62 0.22 4.04
CA VAL A 155 10.41 1.44 3.87
C VAL A 155 11.87 1.05 3.68
N GLU A 156 12.48 1.54 2.63
CA GLU A 156 13.86 1.30 2.29
C GLU A 156 14.59 2.62 2.03
N LYS A 157 15.92 2.60 2.08
CA LYS A 157 16.73 3.75 1.65
C LYS A 157 16.56 3.94 0.14
N GLY A 158 16.26 5.18 -0.26
CA GLY A 158 16.28 5.58 -1.66
C GLY A 158 17.73 5.71 -2.19
N GLU A 159 17.90 5.49 -3.47
CA GLU A 159 19.18 5.69 -4.17
C GLU A 159 19.54 7.18 -4.30
#